data_1da7a4c3835b227ab4e32b1ee642e970
#
_entry.id   1da7a4c3835b227ab4e32b1ee642e970
#
_cell.length_a   1.000
_cell.length_b   1.000
_cell.length_c   1.000
_cell.angle_alpha   90.00
_cell.angle_beta   90.00
_cell.angle_gamma   90.00
#
_symmetry.space_group_name_H-M   'P 1'
#
loop_
_entity.id
_entity.type
_entity.pdbx_description
1 polymer ?
#
loop_
_entity_poly.entity_id
_entity_poly.type
_entity_poly.pdbx_seq_one_letter_code
_entity_poly.pdbx_strand_id
1 'polypeptide(L)'
;MIGHLRRIGVGRVQTLLNSSYKTTMEVQILTSKTHSAANAALPLSQLLDLNDSKDAVYGALDAWVAWEQKFPIASIKQVLIALEKEQQWHRIVQVIKWMLSKGQGTTMATYAQLIRALDMDHRAKEAHEFWLKKIGRDLHSVPWKLCNSMITIYYRNNMLENLIKLFKGLEAFDRKPPEKSIVQKVADAYEMLGLLEEKGRLLEKYNHLFIETGKGWNKNFRVVSSKKNNKSDERKI
;
A
#
# COMPACT_ATOMS: atom_id res chain seq x y z
N MET A 1 -87.51 30.11 20.51
CA MET A 1 -86.32 30.82 20.02
C MET A 1 -85.09 30.01 20.45
N ILE A 2 -84.55 29.18 19.59
CA ILE A 2 -83.33 28.43 19.87
C ILE A 2 -82.41 28.55 18.63
N GLY A 3 -81.29 29.10 18.88
CA GLY A 3 -80.38 29.64 17.87
C GLY A 3 -79.66 28.55 17.06
N HIS A 4 -79.43 28.92 15.82
CA HIS A 4 -78.51 28.24 14.88
C HIS A 4 -77.08 28.34 15.38
N LEU A 5 -76.49 27.21 15.82
CA LEU A 5 -75.04 27.05 15.95
C LEU A 5 -74.47 26.56 14.62
N ARG A 6 -73.67 27.43 14.03
CA ARG A 6 -72.99 27.27 12.77
C ARG A 6 -72.00 26.15 12.85
N ARG A 7 -72.15 25.08 12.04
CA ARG A 7 -71.11 24.13 11.66
C ARG A 7 -70.07 24.79 10.74
N ILE A 8 -69.10 25.47 11.29
CA ILE A 8 -67.98 25.95 10.52
C ILE A 8 -66.71 25.47 11.22
N GLY A 9 -65.93 24.64 10.58
CA GLY A 9 -64.55 24.52 11.00
C GLY A 9 -63.84 23.15 10.87
N VAL A 10 -64.54 22.03 10.76
CA VAL A 10 -63.85 20.73 10.75
C VAL A 10 -63.15 20.47 9.40
N GLY A 11 -63.75 20.83 8.29
CA GLY A 11 -63.21 20.59 6.95
C GLY A 11 -61.95 21.42 6.61
N ARG A 12 -61.89 22.69 7.11
CA ARG A 12 -60.76 23.58 6.84
C ARG A 12 -59.49 23.21 7.65
N VAL A 13 -59.63 22.73 8.86
CA VAL A 13 -58.52 22.27 9.70
C VAL A 13 -57.92 20.99 9.13
N GLN A 14 -58.77 20.04 8.66
CA GLN A 14 -58.34 18.83 8.05
C GLN A 14 -57.55 19.03 6.74
N THR A 15 -57.98 20.02 5.93
CA THR A 15 -57.29 20.39 4.66
C THR A 15 -55.94 21.05 4.93
N LEU A 16 -55.84 21.89 5.96
CA LEU A 16 -54.60 22.55 6.36
C LEU A 16 -53.61 21.54 6.96
N LEU A 17 -54.05 20.60 7.79
CA LEU A 17 -53.23 19.53 8.33
C LEU A 17 -52.69 18.61 7.22
N ASN A 18 -53.57 18.18 6.28
CA ASN A 18 -53.13 17.33 5.16
C ASN A 18 -52.16 18.09 4.21
N SER A 19 -52.32 19.38 4.02
CA SER A 19 -51.37 20.21 3.26
C SER A 19 -50.01 20.29 3.98
N SER A 20 -50.03 20.51 5.30
CA SER A 20 -48.80 20.57 6.10
C SER A 20 -48.05 19.24 6.13
N TYR A 21 -48.76 18.13 6.30
CA TYR A 21 -48.14 16.77 6.24
C TYR A 21 -47.57 16.46 4.85
N LYS A 22 -48.27 16.88 3.79
CA LYS A 22 -47.79 16.66 2.41
C LYS A 22 -46.52 17.46 2.12
N THR A 23 -46.47 18.72 2.56
CA THR A 23 -45.28 19.59 2.42
C THR A 23 -44.11 19.03 3.26
N THR A 24 -44.36 18.57 4.48
CA THR A 24 -43.33 17.97 5.34
C THR A 24 -42.80 16.66 4.75
N MET A 25 -43.66 15.78 4.20
CA MET A 25 -43.23 14.59 3.50
C MET A 25 -42.47 14.87 2.21
N GLU A 26 -42.89 15.85 1.42
CA GLU A 26 -42.16 16.28 0.21
C GLU A 26 -40.81 16.89 0.53
N VAL A 27 -40.69 17.67 1.59
CA VAL A 27 -39.39 18.18 2.09
C VAL A 27 -38.53 17.05 2.61
N GLN A 28 -39.06 16.08 3.33
CA GLN A 28 -38.31 14.90 3.78
C GLN A 28 -37.88 14.00 2.62
N ILE A 29 -38.70 13.82 1.60
CA ILE A 29 -38.36 13.05 0.38
C ILE A 29 -37.32 13.80 -0.45
N LEU A 30 -37.42 15.13 -0.56
CA LEU A 30 -36.44 15.99 -1.25
C LEU A 30 -35.09 15.99 -0.49
N THR A 31 -35.13 16.16 0.83
CA THR A 31 -33.91 16.10 1.65
C THR A 31 -33.27 14.67 1.62
N SER A 32 -34.09 13.62 1.64
CA SER A 32 -33.57 12.24 1.51
C SER A 32 -33.00 11.98 0.10
N LYS A 33 -33.59 12.52 -0.96
CA LYS A 33 -33.07 12.43 -2.33
C LYS A 33 -31.81 13.26 -2.55
N THR A 34 -31.74 14.47 -1.98
CA THR A 34 -30.52 15.28 -2.03
C THR A 34 -29.41 14.71 -1.17
N HIS A 35 -29.71 14.12 -0.01
CA HIS A 35 -28.76 13.36 0.78
C HIS A 35 -28.32 12.06 0.09
N SER A 36 -29.21 11.36 -0.63
CA SER A 36 -28.85 10.17 -1.40
C SER A 36 -27.93 10.46 -2.57
N ALA A 37 -28.07 11.60 -3.24
CA ALA A 37 -27.18 12.02 -4.34
C ALA A 37 -25.86 12.61 -3.82
N ALA A 38 -25.83 13.25 -2.66
CA ALA A 38 -24.63 13.77 -2.01
C ALA A 38 -23.81 12.67 -1.28
N ASN A 39 -24.47 11.56 -0.89
CA ASN A 39 -23.85 10.45 -0.16
C ASN A 39 -23.25 9.38 -1.07
N ALA A 40 -23.33 9.49 -2.38
CA ALA A 40 -22.85 8.46 -3.32
C ALA A 40 -21.30 8.37 -3.41
N ALA A 41 -20.58 9.33 -2.87
CA ALA A 41 -19.12 9.24 -2.73
C ALA A 41 -18.70 9.90 -1.43
N LEU A 42 -17.91 9.20 -0.62
CA LEU A 42 -17.23 9.86 0.50
C LEU A 42 -16.31 10.93 -0.10
N PRO A 43 -16.58 12.25 0.07
CA PRO A 43 -15.73 13.25 -0.51
C PRO A 43 -14.33 13.12 0.08
N LEU A 44 -13.32 13.06 -0.79
CA LEU A 44 -11.92 13.05 -0.36
C LEU A 44 -11.62 14.19 0.63
N SER A 45 -12.21 15.38 0.39
CA SER A 45 -12.12 16.53 1.28
C SER A 45 -12.55 16.21 2.71
N GLN A 46 -13.66 15.50 2.91
CA GLN A 46 -14.10 15.12 4.26
C GLN A 46 -13.08 14.24 4.97
N LEU A 47 -12.47 13.28 4.26
CA LEU A 47 -11.41 12.44 4.85
C LEU A 47 -10.15 13.23 5.17
N LEU A 48 -9.81 14.23 4.37
CA LEU A 48 -8.63 15.07 4.58
C LEU A 48 -8.83 16.05 5.75
N ASP A 49 -10.05 16.55 5.94
CA ASP A 49 -10.40 17.51 7.00
C ASP A 49 -10.53 16.83 8.39
N LEU A 50 -10.64 15.49 8.45
CA LEU A 50 -10.66 14.77 9.72
C LEU A 50 -9.32 14.86 10.43
N ASN A 51 -9.36 14.97 11.76
CA ASN A 51 -8.17 14.79 12.57
C ASN A 51 -7.58 13.38 12.36
N ASP A 52 -6.32 13.15 12.72
CA ASP A 52 -5.63 11.86 12.52
C ASP A 52 -6.05 10.76 13.51
N SER A 53 -7.14 10.97 14.24
CA SER A 53 -7.71 9.98 15.13
C SER A 53 -8.26 8.79 14.32
N LYS A 54 -7.83 7.60 14.69
CA LYS A 54 -8.38 6.35 14.14
C LYS A 54 -9.91 6.29 14.24
N ASP A 55 -10.44 6.71 15.38
CA ASP A 55 -11.88 6.62 15.66
C ASP A 55 -12.68 7.59 14.80
N ALA A 56 -12.16 8.80 14.55
CA ALA A 56 -12.78 9.76 13.65
C ALA A 56 -12.87 9.22 12.23
N VAL A 57 -11.76 8.68 11.71
CA VAL A 57 -11.70 8.13 10.35
C VAL A 57 -12.57 6.88 10.21
N TYR A 58 -12.50 5.96 11.16
CA TYR A 58 -13.29 4.73 11.13
C TYR A 58 -14.78 5.04 11.28
N GLY A 59 -15.15 5.98 12.16
CA GLY A 59 -16.53 6.42 12.33
C GLY A 59 -17.11 7.06 11.06
N ALA A 60 -16.35 7.91 10.37
CA ALA A 60 -16.77 8.52 9.11
C ALA A 60 -16.94 7.47 8.00
N LEU A 61 -16.00 6.51 7.90
CA LEU A 61 -16.09 5.42 6.93
C LEU A 61 -17.25 4.46 7.24
N ASP A 62 -17.50 4.15 8.51
CA ASP A 62 -18.64 3.33 8.94
C ASP A 62 -19.98 4.03 8.66
N ALA A 63 -20.08 5.32 8.94
CA ALA A 63 -21.26 6.11 8.64
C ALA A 63 -21.54 6.16 7.13
N TRP A 64 -20.49 6.34 6.32
CA TRP A 64 -20.64 6.33 4.86
C TRP A 64 -21.14 4.99 4.33
N VAL A 65 -20.51 3.87 4.74
CA VAL A 65 -20.86 2.52 4.25
C VAL A 65 -22.22 2.06 4.75
N ALA A 66 -22.70 2.57 5.89
CA ALA A 66 -24.03 2.21 6.42
C ALA A 66 -25.20 2.54 5.46
N TRP A 67 -25.00 3.49 4.54
CA TRP A 67 -25.99 3.88 3.53
C TRP A 67 -25.89 3.07 2.23
N GLU A 68 -24.82 2.29 2.06
CA GLU A 68 -24.58 1.51 0.86
C GLU A 68 -25.22 0.11 0.98
N GLN A 69 -25.93 -0.32 -0.05
CA GLN A 69 -26.50 -1.68 -0.08
C GLN A 69 -25.42 -2.79 -0.15
N LYS A 70 -24.26 -2.45 -0.71
CA LYS A 70 -23.09 -3.33 -0.85
C LYS A 70 -21.85 -2.56 -0.48
N PHE A 71 -20.86 -3.26 0.09
CA PHE A 71 -19.58 -2.66 0.44
C PHE A 71 -18.93 -1.98 -0.80
N PRO A 72 -18.68 -0.65 -0.77
CA PRO A 72 -18.34 0.15 -1.95
C PRO A 72 -16.85 0.07 -2.31
N ILE A 73 -16.36 -1.13 -2.61
CA ILE A 73 -14.93 -1.41 -2.93
C ILE A 73 -14.40 -0.48 -4.04
N ALA A 74 -15.21 -0.22 -5.09
CA ALA A 74 -14.77 0.61 -6.22
C ALA A 74 -14.53 2.05 -5.77
N SER A 75 -15.45 2.62 -5.00
CA SER A 75 -15.34 3.99 -4.47
C SER A 75 -14.16 4.12 -3.50
N ILE A 76 -13.94 3.13 -2.63
CA ILE A 76 -12.77 3.11 -1.72
C ILE A 76 -11.46 3.09 -2.52
N LYS A 77 -11.38 2.31 -3.60
CA LYS A 77 -10.19 2.31 -4.45
C LYS A 77 -9.92 3.67 -5.10
N GLN A 78 -10.96 4.39 -5.51
CA GLN A 78 -10.80 5.76 -6.04
C GLN A 78 -10.30 6.72 -4.96
N VAL A 79 -10.83 6.62 -3.74
CA VAL A 79 -10.34 7.39 -2.58
C VAL A 79 -8.88 7.08 -2.30
N LEU A 80 -8.46 5.81 -2.30
CA LEU A 80 -7.07 5.43 -2.08
C LEU A 80 -6.13 5.97 -3.17
N ILE A 81 -6.56 5.98 -4.44
CA ILE A 81 -5.80 6.57 -5.55
C ILE A 81 -5.65 8.08 -5.35
N ALA A 82 -6.72 8.77 -4.94
CA ALA A 82 -6.68 10.20 -4.69
C ALA A 82 -5.77 10.54 -3.49
N LEU A 83 -5.87 9.80 -2.38
CA LEU A 83 -4.98 9.94 -1.22
C LEU A 83 -3.51 9.69 -1.59
N GLU A 84 -3.23 8.76 -2.50
CA GLU A 84 -1.88 8.48 -2.97
C GLU A 84 -1.30 9.65 -3.78
N LYS A 85 -2.11 10.30 -4.61
CA LYS A 85 -1.70 11.52 -5.35
C LYS A 85 -1.37 12.68 -4.41
N GLU A 86 -2.14 12.81 -3.32
CA GLU A 86 -1.93 13.83 -2.28
C GLU A 86 -0.88 13.41 -1.24
N GLN A 87 -0.20 12.26 -1.43
CA GLN A 87 0.82 11.71 -0.53
C GLN A 87 0.34 11.55 0.92
N GLN A 88 -0.95 11.32 1.12
CA GLN A 88 -1.58 11.14 2.44
C GLN A 88 -1.39 9.71 2.96
N TRP A 89 -0.15 9.32 3.17
CA TRP A 89 0.24 7.94 3.49
C TRP A 89 -0.39 7.44 4.78
N HIS A 90 -0.41 8.28 5.82
CA HIS A 90 -1.06 7.94 7.08
C HIS A 90 -2.54 7.62 6.88
N ARG A 91 -3.25 8.43 6.09
CA ARG A 91 -4.66 8.24 5.80
C ARG A 91 -4.92 6.97 4.98
N ILE A 92 -4.04 6.65 4.03
CA ILE A 92 -4.10 5.39 3.28
C ILE A 92 -4.00 4.20 4.23
N VAL A 93 -3.06 4.23 5.19
CA VAL A 93 -2.92 3.18 6.21
C VAL A 93 -4.20 3.02 7.02
N GLN A 94 -4.83 4.12 7.46
CA GLN A 94 -6.07 4.07 8.22
C GLN A 94 -7.21 3.46 7.39
N VAL A 95 -7.43 3.92 6.16
CA VAL A 95 -8.50 3.43 5.27
C VAL A 95 -8.32 1.94 4.95
N ILE A 96 -7.10 1.50 4.60
CA ILE A 96 -6.86 0.09 4.27
C ILE A 96 -7.03 -0.79 5.53
N LYS A 97 -6.52 -0.38 6.68
CA LYS A 97 -6.70 -1.12 7.92
C LYS A 97 -8.18 -1.24 8.31
N TRP A 98 -8.94 -0.15 8.15
CA TRP A 98 -10.39 -0.19 8.36
C TRP A 98 -11.05 -1.18 7.39
N MET A 99 -10.74 -1.11 6.10
CA MET A 99 -11.28 -2.03 5.09
C MET A 99 -10.98 -3.50 5.42
N LEU A 100 -9.74 -3.80 5.83
CA LEU A 100 -9.33 -5.14 6.23
C LEU A 100 -10.03 -5.60 7.53
N SER A 101 -10.34 -4.69 8.47
CA SER A 101 -11.09 -5.01 9.69
C SER A 101 -12.54 -5.43 9.39
N LYS A 102 -13.10 -4.98 8.26
CA LYS A 102 -14.42 -5.41 7.75
C LYS A 102 -14.33 -6.71 6.92
N GLY A 103 -13.19 -7.37 6.88
CA GLY A 103 -12.97 -8.57 6.07
C GLY A 103 -12.89 -8.30 4.57
N GLN A 104 -12.74 -7.04 4.16
CA GLN A 104 -12.73 -6.62 2.77
C GLN A 104 -11.31 -6.34 2.26
N GLY A 105 -11.13 -6.41 0.94
CA GLY A 105 -9.85 -6.04 0.31
C GLY A 105 -8.67 -6.99 0.62
N THR A 106 -8.93 -8.25 0.98
CA THR A 106 -7.91 -9.25 1.30
C THR A 106 -7.19 -9.75 0.04
N THR A 107 -6.55 -8.86 -0.69
CA THR A 107 -5.83 -9.16 -1.94
C THR A 107 -4.36 -8.77 -1.84
N MET A 108 -3.49 -9.43 -2.61
CA MET A 108 -2.06 -9.06 -2.68
C MET A 108 -1.84 -7.61 -3.11
N ALA A 109 -2.71 -7.06 -3.97
CA ALA A 109 -2.63 -5.65 -4.38
C ALA A 109 -2.88 -4.70 -3.21
N THR A 110 -3.91 -4.95 -2.40
CA THR A 110 -4.20 -4.16 -1.19
C THR A 110 -3.09 -4.29 -0.15
N TYR A 111 -2.56 -5.50 0.01
CA TYR A 111 -1.44 -5.73 0.93
C TYR A 111 -0.17 -4.98 0.49
N ALA A 112 0.13 -4.99 -0.81
CA ALA A 112 1.24 -4.23 -1.38
C ALA A 112 1.06 -2.72 -1.17
N GLN A 113 -0.15 -2.19 -1.36
CA GLN A 113 -0.47 -0.78 -1.13
C GLN A 113 -0.32 -0.40 0.35
N LEU A 114 -0.79 -1.26 1.28
CA LEU A 114 -0.61 -1.03 2.71
C LEU A 114 0.87 -1.02 3.12
N ILE A 115 1.65 -2.00 2.65
CA ILE A 115 3.10 -2.08 2.93
C ILE A 115 3.81 -0.84 2.43
N ARG A 116 3.50 -0.40 1.20
CA ARG A 116 4.07 0.83 0.63
C ARG A 116 3.68 2.06 1.45
N ALA A 117 2.40 2.18 1.83
CA ALA A 117 1.93 3.31 2.62
C ALA A 117 2.58 3.35 4.01
N LEU A 118 2.74 2.19 4.67
CA LEU A 118 3.44 2.09 5.96
C LEU A 118 4.91 2.52 5.86
N ASP A 119 5.60 2.14 4.77
CA ASP A 119 6.97 2.54 4.53
C ASP A 119 7.10 4.05 4.30
N MET A 120 6.21 4.62 3.49
CA MET A 120 6.18 6.07 3.24
C MET A 120 5.74 6.89 4.48
N ASP A 121 5.00 6.27 5.40
CA ASP A 121 4.60 6.81 6.71
C ASP A 121 5.65 6.55 7.81
N HIS A 122 6.88 6.14 7.42
CA HIS A 122 8.01 5.83 8.32
C HIS A 122 7.72 4.71 9.35
N ARG A 123 6.84 3.78 9.02
CA ARG A 123 6.39 2.66 9.87
C ARG A 123 6.88 1.31 9.36
N ALA A 124 8.15 1.23 8.97
CA ALA A 124 8.76 0.04 8.39
C ALA A 124 8.66 -1.21 9.30
N LYS A 125 8.73 -1.03 10.63
CA LYS A 125 8.56 -2.14 11.59
C LYS A 125 7.15 -2.73 11.49
N GLU A 126 6.13 -1.90 11.39
CA GLU A 126 4.75 -2.36 11.23
C GLU A 126 4.51 -3.02 9.87
N ALA A 127 5.14 -2.52 8.81
CA ALA A 127 5.14 -3.19 7.51
C ALA A 127 5.75 -4.59 7.59
N HIS A 128 6.83 -4.78 8.37
CA HIS A 128 7.44 -6.08 8.64
C HIS A 128 6.49 -7.02 9.39
N GLU A 129 5.86 -6.56 10.47
CA GLU A 129 4.89 -7.35 11.24
C GLU A 129 3.70 -7.78 10.37
N PHE A 130 3.18 -6.85 9.57
CA PHE A 130 2.09 -7.15 8.64
C PHE A 130 2.53 -8.18 7.59
N TRP A 131 3.74 -8.04 7.03
CA TRP A 131 4.33 -9.00 6.10
C TRP A 131 4.37 -10.40 6.70
N LEU A 132 4.95 -10.57 7.89
CA LEU A 132 5.05 -11.86 8.56
C LEU A 132 3.67 -12.49 8.85
N LYS A 133 2.70 -11.67 9.26
CA LYS A 133 1.37 -12.13 9.65
C LYS A 133 0.51 -12.57 8.46
N LYS A 134 0.63 -11.88 7.31
CA LYS A 134 -0.32 -12.01 6.21
C LYS A 134 0.24 -12.58 4.91
N ILE A 135 1.54 -12.43 4.67
CA ILE A 135 2.15 -12.71 3.36
C ILE A 135 3.30 -13.71 3.48
N GLY A 136 4.24 -13.47 4.38
CA GLY A 136 5.52 -14.18 4.47
C GLY A 136 5.46 -15.66 4.85
N ARG A 137 4.25 -16.23 5.05
CA ARG A 137 4.08 -17.65 5.40
C ARG A 137 4.20 -18.57 4.20
N ASP A 138 3.86 -18.10 3.01
CA ASP A 138 3.94 -18.83 1.76
C ASP A 138 4.67 -18.01 0.70
N LEU A 139 6.00 -17.98 0.80
CA LEU A 139 6.84 -17.21 -0.12
C LEU A 139 6.82 -17.77 -1.56
N HIS A 140 6.33 -18.99 -1.78
CA HIS A 140 6.25 -19.58 -3.10
C HIS A 140 5.30 -18.80 -4.02
N SER A 141 4.13 -18.42 -3.51
CA SER A 141 3.05 -17.77 -4.27
C SER A 141 3.13 -16.24 -4.34
N VAL A 142 3.99 -15.61 -3.52
CA VAL A 142 4.08 -14.13 -3.45
C VAL A 142 4.70 -13.56 -4.74
N PRO A 143 4.07 -12.57 -5.41
CA PRO A 143 4.66 -11.94 -6.60
C PRO A 143 6.03 -11.32 -6.32
N TRP A 144 7.00 -11.52 -7.24
CA TRP A 144 8.36 -10.94 -7.09
C TRP A 144 8.35 -9.43 -6.88
N LYS A 145 7.43 -8.72 -7.53
CA LYS A 145 7.27 -7.26 -7.34
C LYS A 145 7.07 -6.90 -5.86
N LEU A 146 6.26 -7.69 -5.14
CA LEU A 146 5.99 -7.46 -3.73
C LEU A 146 7.19 -7.88 -2.85
N CYS A 147 7.86 -8.99 -3.18
CA CYS A 147 9.12 -9.38 -2.51
C CYS A 147 10.19 -8.31 -2.67
N ASN A 148 10.38 -7.76 -3.87
CA ASN A 148 11.34 -6.69 -4.14
C ASN A 148 10.98 -5.40 -3.39
N SER A 149 9.69 -5.06 -3.31
CA SER A 149 9.24 -3.92 -2.48
C SER A 149 9.66 -4.12 -1.02
N MET A 150 9.44 -5.30 -0.47
CA MET A 150 9.80 -5.59 0.93
C MET A 150 11.32 -5.61 1.16
N ILE A 151 12.10 -6.19 0.23
CA ILE A 151 13.58 -6.13 0.24
C ILE A 151 14.04 -4.67 0.23
N THR A 152 13.44 -3.83 -0.60
CA THR A 152 13.78 -2.40 -0.69
C THR A 152 13.45 -1.65 0.60
N ILE A 153 12.33 -1.97 1.24
CA ILE A 153 11.94 -1.41 2.54
C ILE A 153 12.96 -1.78 3.61
N TYR A 154 13.32 -3.06 3.70
CA TYR A 154 14.32 -3.53 4.65
C TYR A 154 15.68 -2.86 4.43
N TYR A 155 16.12 -2.74 3.18
CA TYR A 155 17.37 -2.10 2.82
C TYR A 155 17.42 -0.64 3.27
N ARG A 156 16.38 0.15 2.90
CA ARG A 156 16.30 1.58 3.26
C ARG A 156 16.21 1.85 4.75
N ASN A 157 15.58 0.95 5.49
CA ASN A 157 15.38 1.10 6.92
C ASN A 157 16.42 0.35 7.77
N ASN A 158 17.55 -0.06 7.16
CA ASN A 158 18.64 -0.77 7.82
C ASN A 158 18.21 -2.04 8.57
N MET A 159 17.15 -2.73 8.05
CA MET A 159 16.66 -4.00 8.58
C MET A 159 17.35 -5.18 7.85
N LEU A 160 18.68 -5.18 7.87
CA LEU A 160 19.51 -6.03 6.98
C LEU A 160 19.34 -7.51 7.24
N GLU A 161 19.22 -7.93 8.49
CA GLU A 161 18.98 -9.33 8.86
C GLU A 161 17.63 -9.83 8.30
N ASN A 162 16.59 -8.98 8.37
CA ASN A 162 15.28 -9.31 7.82
C ASN A 162 15.32 -9.42 6.29
N LEU A 163 16.12 -8.56 5.64
CA LEU A 163 16.36 -8.60 4.20
C LEU A 163 16.98 -9.94 3.81
N ILE A 164 18.08 -10.33 4.46
CA ILE A 164 18.77 -11.59 4.20
C ILE A 164 17.86 -12.79 4.48
N LYS A 165 17.11 -12.77 5.59
CA LYS A 165 16.17 -13.83 5.94
C LYS A 165 15.10 -14.00 4.86
N LEU A 166 14.53 -12.88 4.35
CA LEU A 166 13.56 -12.93 3.27
C LEU A 166 14.17 -13.51 1.99
N PHE A 167 15.37 -13.04 1.60
CA PHE A 167 16.03 -13.50 0.40
C PHE A 167 16.38 -15.00 0.47
N LYS A 168 16.97 -15.46 1.57
CA LYS A 168 17.25 -16.91 1.80
C LYS A 168 15.95 -17.73 1.77
N GLY A 169 14.86 -17.22 2.33
CA GLY A 169 13.55 -17.86 2.26
C GLY A 169 13.04 -18.00 0.82
N LEU A 170 13.26 -17.01 -0.04
CA LEU A 170 12.90 -17.09 -1.46
C LEU A 170 13.78 -18.12 -2.20
N GLU A 171 15.08 -18.15 -1.92
CA GLU A 171 16.00 -19.13 -2.49
C GLU A 171 15.65 -20.59 -2.08
N ALA A 172 15.17 -20.79 -0.86
CA ALA A 172 14.74 -22.10 -0.38
C ALA A 172 13.55 -22.67 -1.19
N PHE A 173 12.78 -21.82 -1.85
CA PHE A 173 11.72 -22.20 -2.80
C PHE A 173 12.22 -22.19 -4.26
N ASP A 174 13.51 -22.21 -4.51
CA ASP A 174 14.15 -22.11 -5.85
C ASP A 174 13.70 -20.88 -6.65
N ARG A 175 13.36 -19.80 -5.95
CA ARG A 175 12.94 -18.56 -6.56
C ARG A 175 14.13 -17.66 -6.86
N LYS A 176 14.58 -17.66 -8.11
CA LYS A 176 15.70 -16.85 -8.57
C LYS A 176 15.32 -15.38 -8.68
N PRO A 177 16.19 -14.44 -8.25
CA PRO A 177 15.93 -13.01 -8.40
C PRO A 177 15.86 -12.63 -9.89
N PRO A 178 14.83 -11.88 -10.33
CA PRO A 178 14.66 -11.50 -11.73
C PRO A 178 15.60 -10.36 -12.16
N GLU A 179 16.19 -9.63 -11.22
CA GLU A 179 16.95 -8.43 -11.48
C GLU A 179 18.22 -8.33 -10.66
N LYS A 180 19.32 -7.84 -11.26
CA LYS A 180 20.58 -7.58 -10.57
C LYS A 180 20.43 -6.63 -9.38
N SER A 181 19.48 -5.69 -9.44
CA SER A 181 19.22 -4.71 -8.37
C SER A 181 18.86 -5.36 -7.04
N ILE A 182 18.19 -6.51 -7.08
CA ILE A 182 17.85 -7.30 -5.89
C ILE A 182 19.11 -7.92 -5.31
N VAL A 183 19.91 -8.58 -6.17
CA VAL A 183 21.16 -9.23 -5.77
C VAL A 183 22.13 -8.20 -5.17
N GLN A 184 22.21 -7.01 -5.78
CA GLN A 184 23.06 -5.94 -5.26
C GLN A 184 22.67 -5.53 -3.84
N LYS A 185 21.36 -5.27 -3.57
CA LYS A 185 20.89 -4.93 -2.22
C LYS A 185 21.22 -6.00 -1.17
N VAL A 186 21.13 -7.28 -1.58
CA VAL A 186 21.47 -8.39 -0.69
C VAL A 186 22.99 -8.46 -0.46
N ALA A 187 23.79 -8.23 -1.51
CA ALA A 187 25.25 -8.19 -1.41
C ALA A 187 25.73 -7.04 -0.50
N ASP A 188 25.13 -5.86 -0.67
CA ASP A 188 25.40 -4.70 0.18
C ASP A 188 25.00 -4.99 1.64
N ALA A 189 23.87 -5.66 1.87
CA ALA A 189 23.44 -6.05 3.21
C ALA A 189 24.43 -7.03 3.87
N TYR A 190 24.95 -8.00 3.12
CA TYR A 190 26.01 -8.88 3.64
C TYR A 190 27.29 -8.11 4.00
N GLU A 191 27.70 -7.17 3.13
CA GLU A 191 28.86 -6.32 3.39
C GLU A 191 28.70 -5.48 4.65
N MET A 192 27.55 -4.80 4.79
CA MET A 192 27.24 -3.97 5.97
C MET A 192 27.19 -4.77 7.27
N LEU A 193 26.89 -6.07 7.20
CA LEU A 193 26.93 -6.99 8.34
C LEU A 193 28.29 -7.66 8.53
N GLY A 194 29.30 -7.36 7.70
CA GLY A 194 30.63 -7.96 7.77
C GLY A 194 30.71 -9.40 7.23
N LEU A 195 29.67 -9.89 6.54
CA LEU A 195 29.56 -11.25 6.02
C LEU A 195 30.12 -11.33 4.59
N LEU A 196 31.43 -11.05 4.43
CA LEU A 196 32.07 -10.91 3.11
C LEU A 196 32.13 -12.22 2.31
N GLU A 197 32.26 -13.35 2.97
CA GLU A 197 32.23 -14.66 2.30
C GLU A 197 30.85 -14.95 1.67
N GLU A 198 29.77 -14.66 2.40
CA GLU A 198 28.41 -14.83 1.90
C GLU A 198 28.12 -13.90 0.72
N LYS A 199 28.65 -12.66 0.78
CA LYS A 199 28.61 -11.72 -0.35
C LYS A 199 29.28 -12.31 -1.58
N GLY A 200 30.50 -12.87 -1.42
CA GLY A 200 31.25 -13.50 -2.51
C GLY A 200 30.47 -14.63 -3.16
N ARG A 201 29.95 -15.57 -2.35
CA ARG A 201 29.14 -16.71 -2.81
C ARG A 201 27.87 -16.26 -3.54
N LEU A 202 27.21 -15.22 -3.04
CA LEU A 202 26.01 -14.65 -3.68
C LEU A 202 26.33 -14.07 -5.07
N LEU A 203 27.37 -13.25 -5.18
CA LEU A 203 27.76 -12.61 -6.44
C LEU A 203 28.24 -13.64 -7.47
N GLU A 204 28.94 -14.70 -7.06
CA GLU A 204 29.34 -15.80 -7.92
C GLU A 204 28.10 -16.56 -8.44
N LYS A 205 27.16 -16.90 -7.56
CA LYS A 205 25.91 -17.61 -7.89
C LYS A 205 25.08 -16.88 -8.92
N TYR A 206 25.00 -15.54 -8.83
CA TYR A 206 24.17 -14.70 -9.69
C TYR A 206 24.97 -13.86 -10.69
N ASN A 207 26.22 -14.24 -10.97
CA ASN A 207 27.13 -13.52 -11.87
C ASN A 207 26.49 -13.27 -13.26
N HIS A 208 25.71 -14.22 -13.78
CA HIS A 208 25.02 -14.08 -15.06
C HIS A 208 24.14 -12.83 -15.15
N LEU A 209 23.51 -12.37 -14.05
CA LEU A 209 22.69 -11.14 -14.05
C LEU A 209 23.51 -9.87 -14.22
N PHE A 210 24.83 -9.92 -13.99
CA PHE A 210 25.72 -8.79 -14.13
C PHE A 210 26.40 -8.75 -15.52
N ILE A 211 26.50 -9.89 -16.20
CA ILE A 211 27.15 -10.02 -17.52
C ILE A 211 26.20 -9.57 -18.64
N GLU A 212 24.90 -9.86 -18.56
CA GLU A 212 23.94 -9.55 -19.61
C GLU A 212 23.74 -8.04 -19.87
N THR A 213 24.09 -7.18 -18.91
CA THR A 213 24.03 -5.72 -19.12
C THR A 213 25.24 -5.15 -19.87
N GLY A 214 26.24 -5.99 -20.21
CA GLY A 214 27.48 -5.58 -20.88
C GLY A 214 27.40 -5.42 -22.40
N LYS A 215 26.24 -5.63 -23.05
CA LYS A 215 26.08 -5.42 -24.50
C LYS A 215 26.00 -3.94 -24.92
N GLY A 216 26.31 -2.99 -24.05
CA GLY A 216 26.19 -1.57 -24.33
C GLY A 216 27.32 -0.65 -23.85
N TRP A 217 28.46 -1.14 -23.30
CA TRP A 217 29.55 -0.23 -22.96
C TRP A 217 30.95 -0.81 -23.22
N ASN A 218 31.63 -0.11 -24.06
CA ASN A 218 32.93 -0.23 -24.66
C ASN A 218 34.04 -0.95 -23.86
N LYS A 219 34.75 -1.82 -24.66
CA LYS A 219 36.16 -2.10 -24.66
C LYS A 219 37.00 -0.92 -24.19
N ASN A 220 37.50 -0.94 -22.96
CA ASN A 220 38.76 -0.29 -22.55
C ASN A 220 39.03 -0.60 -21.06
N PHE A 221 39.15 -1.87 -20.71
CA PHE A 221 39.95 -2.26 -19.54
C PHE A 221 41.11 -3.09 -20.04
N ARG A 222 42.23 -2.40 -20.33
CA ARG A 222 43.54 -3.04 -20.51
C ARG A 222 43.91 -3.68 -19.18
N VAL A 223 43.92 -5.02 -19.17
CA VAL A 223 44.57 -5.81 -18.14
C VAL A 223 46.06 -5.45 -18.16
N VAL A 224 46.55 -4.74 -17.17
CA VAL A 224 47.97 -4.57 -16.91
C VAL A 224 48.49 -5.86 -16.29
N SER A 225 48.86 -6.77 -17.14
CA SER A 225 49.68 -7.95 -16.74
C SER A 225 51.08 -7.48 -16.41
N SER A 226 51.42 -7.49 -15.13
CA SER A 226 52.80 -7.29 -14.65
C SER A 226 53.65 -8.48 -15.10
N LYS A 227 54.35 -8.37 -16.22
CA LYS A 227 55.46 -9.25 -16.55
C LYS A 227 56.65 -8.93 -15.64
N LYS A 228 56.93 -9.79 -14.67
CA LYS A 228 58.25 -9.86 -14.02
C LYS A 228 59.28 -10.36 -15.04
N ASN A 229 60.11 -9.46 -15.50
CA ASN A 229 61.34 -9.82 -16.22
C ASN A 229 62.40 -10.26 -15.19
N ASN A 230 62.68 -11.53 -15.12
CA ASN A 230 63.95 -12.07 -14.59
C ASN A 230 65.00 -11.91 -15.68
N LYS A 231 65.95 -11.01 -15.48
CA LYS A 231 67.17 -10.93 -16.26
C LYS A 231 68.32 -11.47 -15.40
N SER A 232 68.68 -12.69 -15.66
CA SER A 232 69.95 -13.28 -15.20
C SER A 232 71.11 -12.68 -15.97
N ASP A 233 72.00 -12.01 -15.26
CA ASP A 233 73.32 -11.63 -15.78
C ASP A 233 74.26 -12.83 -15.66
N GLU A 234 74.58 -13.41 -16.79
CA GLU A 234 75.81 -14.18 -16.95
C GLU A 234 76.91 -13.25 -17.44
N ARG A 235 77.89 -12.99 -16.60
CA ARG A 235 79.21 -12.53 -17.04
C ARG A 235 80.16 -13.69 -17.06
N LYS A 236 80.72 -13.95 -18.23
CA LYS A 236 81.94 -14.68 -18.42
C LYS A 236 83.14 -13.75 -18.29
N ILE A 237 84.16 -14.28 -17.59
CA ILE A 237 85.57 -13.95 -17.44
C ILE A 237 85.90 -12.74 -16.62
#